data_bcdc5ec1dab3760c372650167a75c884
#
_entry.id   bcdc5ec1dab3760c372650167a75c884
#
_cell.length_a   1.000
_cell.length_b   1.000
_cell.length_c   1.000
_cell.angle_alpha   90.00
_cell.angle_beta   90.00
_cell.angle_gamma   90.00
#
_symmetry.space_group_name_H-M   'P 1'
#
loop_
_entity.id
_entity.type
_entity.pdbx_description
1 polymer ?
#
loop_
_entity_poly.entity_id
_entity_poly.type
_entity_poly.pdbx_seq_one_letter_code
_entity_poly.pdbx_strand_id
1 'polypeptide(L)'
;MKIFLIDIDGTVCDDIKNEDSHLFSVAMPIENSREQINKWAQEGNIIFFFTAREEEHREVTKKWLEDHNFIHHGLIMGKPRCLNQEDEYVWIDNRKVRGITYNSIWGDLKEVEKKILTFGD
;
A
#
# COMPACT_ATOMS: atom_id res chain seq x y z
N MET A 1 -0.92 7.96 16.77
CA MET A 1 -0.04 7.19 15.87
C MET A 1 -0.92 6.27 15.03
N LYS A 2 -0.61 6.18 13.75
CA LYS A 2 -1.32 5.30 12.81
C LYS A 2 -0.36 4.27 12.25
N ILE A 3 -0.87 3.10 11.94
CA ILE A 3 -0.14 2.07 11.19
C ILE A 3 -0.78 2.00 9.82
N PHE A 4 -0.01 2.37 8.80
CA PHE A 4 -0.46 2.33 7.42
C PHE A 4 -0.11 0.99 6.81
N LEU A 5 -1.07 0.40 6.09
CA LEU A 5 -0.84 -0.75 5.22
C LEU A 5 -1.06 -0.25 3.80
N ILE A 6 0.00 -0.16 3.02
CA ILE A 6 0.00 0.49 1.71
C ILE A 6 0.30 -0.54 0.62
N ASP A 7 -0.58 -0.62 -0.37
CA ASP A 7 -0.38 -1.42 -1.57
C ASP A 7 0.79 -0.88 -2.40
N ILE A 8 1.38 -1.71 -3.24
CA ILE A 8 2.52 -1.33 -4.08
C ILE A 8 2.09 -1.13 -5.53
N ASP A 9 1.84 -2.22 -6.26
CA ASP A 9 1.54 -2.15 -7.70
C ASP A 9 0.23 -1.42 -7.98
N GLY A 10 0.29 -0.37 -8.80
CA GLY A 10 -0.86 0.47 -9.10
C GLY A 10 -1.18 1.52 -8.03
N THR A 11 -0.41 1.57 -6.95
CA THR A 11 -0.64 2.52 -5.84
C THR A 11 0.57 3.42 -5.61
N VAL A 12 1.78 2.88 -5.52
CA VAL A 12 3.02 3.66 -5.38
C VAL A 12 3.94 3.54 -6.57
N CYS A 13 3.67 2.61 -7.47
CA CYS A 13 4.39 2.44 -8.73
C CYS A 13 3.44 1.94 -9.82
N ASP A 14 3.98 1.75 -11.02
CA ASP A 14 3.25 1.15 -12.13
C ASP A 14 2.54 -0.13 -11.70
N ASP A 15 1.37 -0.38 -12.26
CA ASP A 15 0.61 -1.60 -11.99
C ASP A 15 1.25 -2.78 -12.74
N ILE A 16 2.11 -3.51 -12.05
CA ILE A 16 2.84 -4.66 -12.60
C ILE A 16 2.22 -5.95 -12.08
N LYS A 17 1.83 -6.82 -13.01
CA LYS A 17 1.26 -8.13 -12.68
C LYS A 17 2.36 -9.11 -12.26
N ASN A 18 2.00 -10.13 -11.46
CA ASN A 18 2.96 -11.15 -11.02
C ASN A 18 3.62 -11.89 -12.19
N GLU A 19 2.91 -12.10 -13.29
CA GLU A 19 3.44 -12.72 -14.51
C GLU A 19 4.52 -11.87 -15.19
N ASP A 20 4.56 -10.57 -14.89
CA ASP A 20 5.56 -9.62 -15.41
C ASP A 20 6.61 -9.27 -14.33
N SER A 21 6.88 -10.18 -13.42
CA SER A 21 7.76 -9.95 -12.27
C SER A 21 9.18 -9.47 -12.64
N HIS A 22 9.64 -9.76 -13.85
CA HIS A 22 10.93 -9.26 -14.35
C HIS A 22 10.96 -7.72 -14.46
N LEU A 23 9.81 -7.05 -14.43
CA LEU A 23 9.69 -5.59 -14.46
C LEU A 23 9.69 -4.95 -13.07
N PHE A 24 9.65 -5.74 -11.98
CA PHE A 24 9.58 -5.17 -10.63
C PHE A 24 10.76 -4.24 -10.32
N SER A 25 11.95 -4.58 -10.76
CA SER A 25 13.16 -3.79 -10.49
C SER A 25 13.20 -2.45 -11.23
N VAL A 26 12.44 -2.30 -12.31
CA VAL A 26 12.42 -1.10 -13.16
C VAL A 26 11.09 -0.35 -13.08
N ALA A 27 10.23 -0.69 -12.15
CA ALA A 27 8.96 -0.01 -11.96
C ALA A 27 9.17 1.48 -11.71
N MET A 28 8.31 2.32 -12.32
CA MET A 28 8.36 3.76 -12.11
C MET A 28 7.51 4.15 -10.90
N PRO A 29 8.08 4.91 -9.95
CA PRO A 29 7.28 5.41 -8.82
C PRO A 29 6.22 6.40 -9.28
N ILE A 30 5.07 6.36 -8.62
CA ILE A 30 3.98 7.31 -8.89
C ILE A 30 4.32 8.63 -8.20
N GLU A 31 4.10 9.73 -8.91
CA GLU A 31 4.38 11.08 -8.45
C GLU A 31 3.71 11.36 -7.09
N ASN A 32 4.47 11.98 -6.19
CA ASN A 32 4.06 12.37 -4.85
C ASN A 32 3.81 11.22 -3.86
N SER A 33 3.87 9.96 -4.28
CA SER A 33 3.65 8.83 -3.37
C SER A 33 4.72 8.79 -2.26
N ARG A 34 5.98 8.86 -2.64
CA ARG A 34 7.10 8.86 -1.68
C ARG A 34 7.02 10.03 -0.72
N GLU A 35 6.77 11.22 -1.22
CA GLU A 35 6.72 12.45 -0.42
C GLU A 35 5.64 12.35 0.65
N GLN A 36 4.47 11.89 0.30
CA GLN A 36 3.35 11.75 1.24
C GLN A 36 3.61 10.63 2.27
N ILE A 37 4.09 9.49 1.82
CA ILE A 37 4.37 8.36 2.71
C ILE A 37 5.49 8.71 3.70
N ASN A 38 6.55 9.33 3.21
CA ASN A 38 7.68 9.73 4.05
C ASN A 38 7.28 10.81 5.05
N LYS A 39 6.38 11.70 4.66
CA LYS A 39 5.82 12.70 5.57
C LYS A 39 5.06 12.02 6.72
N TRP A 40 4.22 11.05 6.42
CA TRP A 40 3.52 10.28 7.46
C TRP A 40 4.51 9.59 8.41
N ALA A 41 5.55 8.99 7.87
CA ALA A 41 6.58 8.33 8.69
C ALA A 41 7.29 9.35 9.61
N GLN A 42 7.64 10.51 9.08
CA GLN A 42 8.30 11.57 9.84
C GLN A 42 7.41 12.17 10.93
N GLU A 43 6.10 12.09 10.74
CA GLU A 43 5.10 12.52 11.73
C GLU A 43 4.88 11.48 12.85
N GLY A 44 5.62 10.39 12.86
CA GLY A 44 5.57 9.38 13.91
C GLY A 44 4.65 8.20 13.61
N ASN A 45 4.21 8.05 12.37
CA ASN A 45 3.38 6.92 11.95
C ASN A 45 4.25 5.76 11.47
N ILE A 46 3.68 4.57 11.47
CA ILE A 46 4.36 3.35 11.04
C ILE A 46 3.88 2.98 9.64
N ILE A 47 4.82 2.66 8.76
CA ILE A 47 4.55 2.33 7.36
C ILE A 47 4.86 0.86 7.12
N PHE A 48 3.84 0.11 6.73
CA PHE A 48 4.00 -1.24 6.20
C PHE A 48 3.52 -1.24 4.75
N PHE A 49 4.30 -1.85 3.86
CA PHE A 49 3.79 -2.15 2.52
C PHE A 49 3.16 -3.54 2.55
N PHE A 50 1.97 -3.64 1.96
CA PHE A 50 1.16 -4.84 1.93
C PHE A 50 0.82 -5.16 0.47
N THR A 51 1.49 -6.17 -0.09
CA THR A 51 1.48 -6.43 -1.53
C THR A 51 1.07 -7.84 -1.88
N ALA A 52 0.39 -7.98 -3.02
CA ALA A 52 0.06 -9.29 -3.59
C ALA A 52 1.24 -9.97 -4.28
N ARG A 53 2.40 -9.30 -4.37
CA ARG A 53 3.63 -9.96 -4.82
C ARG A 53 3.93 -11.14 -3.91
N GLU A 54 4.46 -12.23 -4.50
CA GLU A 54 4.76 -13.43 -3.75
C GLU A 54 6.09 -13.30 -2.98
N GLU A 55 6.25 -14.14 -1.96
CA GLU A 55 7.42 -14.11 -1.06
C GLU A 55 8.76 -14.22 -1.80
N GLU A 56 8.81 -14.95 -2.92
CA GLU A 56 10.02 -15.08 -3.76
C GLU A 56 10.50 -13.73 -4.30
N HIS A 57 9.65 -12.71 -4.34
CA HIS A 57 9.99 -11.37 -4.83
C HIS A 57 10.24 -10.35 -3.70
N ARG A 58 10.42 -10.82 -2.48
CA ARG A 58 10.66 -9.93 -1.33
C ARG A 58 11.91 -9.07 -1.53
N GLU A 59 13.01 -9.68 -1.90
CA GLU A 59 14.29 -8.96 -1.99
C GLU A 59 14.28 -7.88 -3.07
N VAL A 60 13.76 -8.18 -4.26
CA VAL A 60 13.66 -7.18 -5.33
C VAL A 60 12.72 -6.04 -4.95
N THR A 61 11.63 -6.34 -4.23
CA THR A 61 10.67 -5.35 -3.76
C THR A 61 11.30 -4.45 -2.71
N LYS A 62 11.98 -5.03 -1.73
CA LYS A 62 12.67 -4.30 -0.67
C LYS A 62 13.74 -3.38 -1.25
N LYS A 63 14.54 -3.90 -2.17
CA LYS A 63 15.59 -3.11 -2.85
C LYS A 63 14.97 -1.93 -3.61
N TRP A 64 13.87 -2.15 -4.33
CA TRP A 64 13.18 -1.09 -5.06
C TRP A 64 12.70 0.02 -4.13
N LEU A 65 12.10 -0.35 -2.99
CA LEU A 65 11.65 0.63 -1.98
C LEU A 65 12.83 1.44 -1.43
N GLU A 66 13.94 0.80 -1.15
CA GLU A 66 15.15 1.45 -0.64
C GLU A 66 15.79 2.36 -1.71
N ASP A 67 15.91 1.88 -2.94
CA ASP A 67 16.51 2.64 -4.05
C ASP A 67 15.70 3.89 -4.39
N HIS A 68 14.39 3.85 -4.20
CA HIS A 68 13.51 5.00 -4.43
C HIS A 68 13.23 5.81 -3.15
N ASN A 69 13.96 5.52 -2.06
CA ASN A 69 13.92 6.27 -0.80
C ASN A 69 12.55 6.29 -0.11
N PHE A 70 11.79 5.21 -0.22
CA PHE A 70 10.58 5.02 0.57
C PHE A 70 10.95 4.60 1.99
N ILE A 71 10.51 5.36 2.98
CA ILE A 71 10.63 4.96 4.39
C ILE A 71 9.61 3.85 4.63
N HIS A 72 10.05 2.71 5.18
CA HIS A 72 9.16 1.63 5.54
C HIS A 72 9.69 0.88 6.76
N HIS A 73 8.77 0.37 7.56
CA HIS A 73 9.07 -0.35 8.80
C HIS A 73 8.79 -1.84 8.66
N GLY A 74 8.08 -2.24 7.63
CA GLY A 74 7.80 -3.62 7.33
C GLY A 74 7.23 -3.83 5.94
N LEU A 75 7.28 -5.08 5.48
CA LEU A 75 6.84 -5.49 4.15
C LEU A 75 6.12 -6.83 4.28
N ILE A 76 4.85 -6.85 3.93
CA ILE A 76 4.01 -8.05 3.95
C ILE A 76 3.73 -8.48 2.52
N MET A 77 4.19 -9.66 2.16
CA MET A 77 3.98 -10.25 0.84
C MET A 77 2.77 -11.17 0.86
N GLY A 78 2.28 -11.54 -0.32
CA GLY A 78 1.25 -12.55 -0.45
C GLY A 78 -0.16 -12.10 -0.10
N LYS A 79 -0.46 -10.81 -0.23
CA LYS A 79 -1.82 -10.31 -0.05
C LYS A 79 -2.77 -11.02 -1.02
N PRO A 80 -3.92 -11.54 -0.54
CA PRO A 80 -4.93 -12.09 -1.45
C PRO A 80 -5.33 -11.08 -2.51
N ARG A 81 -5.50 -11.53 -3.75
CA ARG A 81 -5.87 -10.66 -4.87
C ARG A 81 -7.37 -10.61 -5.06
N CYS A 82 -7.87 -9.39 -5.25
CA CYS A 82 -9.17 -9.17 -5.87
C CYS A 82 -9.00 -9.32 -7.39
N LEU A 83 -9.80 -10.18 -8.02
CA LEU A 83 -9.68 -10.50 -9.44
C LEU A 83 -10.64 -9.71 -10.32
N ASN A 84 -11.75 -9.23 -9.76
CA ASN A 84 -12.78 -8.48 -10.47
C ASN A 84 -12.97 -7.10 -9.84
N GLN A 85 -13.49 -6.15 -10.61
CA GLN A 85 -13.67 -4.76 -10.14
C GLN A 85 -14.62 -4.66 -8.94
N GLU A 86 -15.62 -5.54 -8.86
CA GLU A 86 -16.59 -5.55 -7.76
C GLU A 86 -16.06 -6.20 -6.48
N ASP A 87 -14.91 -6.87 -6.55
CA ASP A 87 -14.29 -7.49 -5.38
C ASP A 87 -13.73 -6.41 -4.45
N GLU A 88 -13.82 -6.64 -3.15
CA GLU A 88 -13.35 -5.66 -2.17
C GLU A 88 -12.60 -6.33 -1.03
N TYR A 89 -11.75 -5.57 -0.38
CA TYR A 89 -11.12 -5.97 0.87
C TYR A 89 -11.96 -5.48 2.03
N VAL A 90 -12.25 -6.36 2.99
CA VAL A 90 -12.91 -6.02 4.24
C VAL A 90 -11.98 -6.35 5.38
N TRP A 91 -11.65 -5.37 6.19
CA TRP A 91 -10.84 -5.57 7.38
C TRP A 91 -11.76 -5.64 8.60
N ILE A 92 -11.63 -6.70 9.39
CA ILE A 92 -12.39 -6.87 10.64
C ILE A 92 -11.39 -6.98 11.78
N ASP A 93 -11.53 -6.11 12.77
CA ASP A 93 -10.58 -6.01 13.87
C ASP A 93 -11.30 -5.50 15.11
N ASN A 94 -10.75 -5.74 16.28
CA ASN A 94 -11.23 -5.14 17.52
C ASN A 94 -10.66 -3.72 17.77
N ARG A 95 -9.88 -3.22 16.85
CA ARG A 95 -9.36 -1.85 16.84
C ARG A 95 -10.07 -1.03 15.76
N LYS A 96 -10.00 0.28 15.90
CA LYS A 96 -10.50 1.21 14.90
C LYS A 96 -9.76 1.03 13.58
N VAL A 97 -10.49 0.79 12.50
CA VAL A 97 -9.92 0.59 11.15
C VAL A 97 -10.47 1.66 10.22
N ARG A 98 -9.59 2.20 9.37
CA ARG A 98 -9.96 3.12 8.30
C ARG A 98 -9.42 2.57 6.98
N GLY A 99 -10.24 2.57 5.93
CA GLY A 99 -9.79 2.20 4.59
C GLY A 99 -9.82 3.41 3.66
N ILE A 100 -8.80 3.53 2.80
CA ILE A 100 -8.75 4.57 1.78
C ILE A 100 -8.45 3.87 0.46
N THR A 101 -9.31 4.07 -0.53
CA THR A 101 -9.05 3.59 -1.89
C THR A 101 -8.31 4.67 -2.65
N TYR A 102 -7.10 4.34 -3.11
CA TYR A 102 -6.31 5.25 -3.94
C TYR A 102 -6.99 5.43 -5.30
N ASN A 103 -7.15 6.68 -5.70
CA ASN A 103 -7.79 7.02 -6.97
C ASN A 103 -6.95 8.07 -7.73
N SER A 104 -5.78 7.64 -8.17
CA SER A 104 -4.93 8.31 -9.16
C SER A 104 -4.14 9.55 -8.73
N ILE A 105 -4.40 10.17 -7.57
CA ILE A 105 -3.67 11.40 -7.18
C ILE A 105 -3.26 11.37 -5.71
N TRP A 106 -1.97 11.29 -5.43
CA TRP A 106 -1.44 11.27 -4.07
C TRP A 106 -1.53 12.63 -3.36
N GLY A 107 -1.42 13.74 -4.09
CA GLY A 107 -1.48 15.09 -3.53
C GLY A 107 -2.86 15.51 -3.05
N ASP A 108 -3.92 14.83 -3.50
CA ASP A 108 -5.31 15.14 -3.19
C ASP A 108 -6.02 14.00 -2.44
N LEU A 109 -5.27 13.27 -1.59
CA LEU A 109 -5.89 12.30 -0.70
C LEU A 109 -6.80 13.03 0.27
N LYS A 110 -8.03 13.26 -0.17
CA LYS A 110 -9.09 13.69 0.72
C LYS A 110 -9.42 12.50 1.60
N GLU A 111 -9.33 12.68 2.90
CA GLU A 111 -9.91 11.74 3.84
C GLU A 111 -11.40 11.68 3.55
N VAL A 112 -11.82 10.68 2.79
CA VAL A 112 -13.24 10.36 2.70
C VAL A 112 -13.62 9.88 4.09
N GLU A 113 -14.49 10.61 4.77
CA GLU A 113 -15.11 10.14 6.00
C GLU A 113 -15.90 8.87 5.68
N LYS A 114 -15.23 7.74 5.77
CA LYS A 114 -15.93 6.46 5.71
C LYS A 114 -16.46 6.18 7.09
N LYS A 115 -17.75 5.91 7.15
CA LYS A 115 -18.41 5.43 8.38
C LYS A 115 -17.61 4.21 8.85
N ILE A 116 -17.11 4.29 10.07
CA ILE A 116 -16.58 3.11 10.74
C ILE A 116 -17.78 2.26 11.11
N LEU A 117 -17.95 1.15 10.41
CA LEU A 117 -19.02 0.21 10.72
C LEU A 117 -18.60 -0.58 11.96
N THR A 118 -19.43 -0.53 12.97
CA THR A 118 -19.26 -1.35 14.18
C THR A 118 -20.39 -2.35 14.23
N PHE A 119 -20.08 -3.62 14.51
CA PHE A 119 -21.07 -4.65 14.72
C PHE A 119 -20.89 -5.29 16.10
N GLY A 120 -21.96 -5.86 16.62
CA GLY A 120 -21.96 -6.51 17.93
C GLY A 120 -22.36 -5.62 19.09
N ASP A 121 -22.93 -4.48 18.79
CA ASP A 121 -23.48 -3.57 19.81
C ASP A 121 -24.99 -3.73 19.94
#